data_10ca611424c96aac0d427d8eb19a9fb9
#
_entry.id   10ca611424c96aac0d427d8eb19a9fb9
#
_cell.length_a   1.000
_cell.length_b   1.000
_cell.length_c   1.000
_cell.angle_alpha   90.00
_cell.angle_beta   90.00
_cell.angle_gamma   90.00
#
_symmetry.space_group_name_H-M   'P 1'
#
loop_
_entity.id
_entity.type
_entity.pdbx_description
1 polymer ?
#
loop_
_entity_poly.entity_id
_entity_poly.type
_entity_poly.pdbx_seq_one_letter_code
_entity_poly.pdbx_strand_id
1 'polypeptide(L)'
;ATIVQSASAQIVQTPFGQMPRILELTTLSNHTEILCRCKSYEERLFYILYAHKEHLSFKELQRCISNQTYAALLSKKSNMSKGLLEAYPNAPVIFKDTLFVDFLSLPKKHSETKLKNGLIEHMKQFILELGKDFIFMDQEYKLTVGASTYKADLLFYHRGLQALVAVELKKTKFHPRDLGQLEFYLEALDRDVKRSNENP
;
A
#
# COMPACT_ATOMS: atom_id res chain seq x y z
N ALA A 1 -6.01 6.06 -55.24
CA ALA A 1 -5.53 6.80 -54.07
C ALA A 1 -6.59 6.80 -52.95
N THR A 2 -7.87 7.03 -53.26
CA THR A 2 -8.97 7.13 -52.29
C THR A 2 -9.29 5.80 -51.59
N ILE A 3 -9.17 4.67 -52.29
CA ILE A 3 -9.45 3.33 -51.72
C ILE A 3 -8.36 2.92 -50.71
N VAL A 4 -7.07 3.25 -51.01
CA VAL A 4 -5.95 2.94 -50.10
C VAL A 4 -6.02 3.81 -48.84
N GLN A 5 -6.42 5.08 -48.97
CA GLN A 5 -6.63 5.96 -47.81
C GLN A 5 -7.80 5.51 -46.94
N SER A 6 -8.92 5.05 -47.56
CA SER A 6 -10.04 4.54 -46.77
C SER A 6 -9.72 3.20 -46.11
N ALA A 7 -8.98 2.31 -46.77
CA ALA A 7 -8.54 1.05 -46.16
C ALA A 7 -7.50 1.26 -45.03
N SER A 8 -6.55 2.17 -45.22
CA SER A 8 -5.60 2.56 -44.16
C SER A 8 -6.31 3.27 -43.00
N ALA A 9 -7.28 4.13 -43.28
CA ALA A 9 -8.10 4.77 -42.26
C ALA A 9 -8.99 3.76 -41.51
N GLN A 10 -9.54 2.77 -42.21
CA GLN A 10 -10.30 1.68 -41.61
C GLN A 10 -9.40 0.72 -40.80
N ILE A 11 -8.19 0.43 -41.27
CA ILE A 11 -7.22 -0.40 -40.53
C ILE A 11 -6.74 0.32 -39.28
N VAL A 12 -6.57 1.63 -39.33
CA VAL A 12 -6.19 2.44 -38.16
C VAL A 12 -7.40 2.65 -37.23
N GLN A 13 -8.62 2.75 -37.77
CA GLN A 13 -9.81 2.96 -36.95
C GLN A 13 -10.41 1.67 -36.35
N THR A 14 -10.23 0.49 -36.98
CA THR A 14 -10.86 -0.73 -36.45
C THR A 14 -9.99 -1.64 -35.61
N PRO A 15 -8.66 -1.77 -35.76
CA PRO A 15 -7.84 -2.44 -34.74
C PRO A 15 -7.10 -1.51 -33.78
N PHE A 16 -6.78 -0.26 -34.17
CA PHE A 16 -5.93 0.63 -33.38
C PHE A 16 -6.55 1.99 -33.08
N GLY A 17 -7.46 2.50 -33.88
CA GLY A 17 -8.17 3.75 -33.63
C GLY A 17 -9.32 3.61 -32.61
N GLN A 18 -9.76 2.38 -32.37
CA GLN A 18 -10.64 2.00 -31.28
C GLN A 18 -9.90 1.04 -30.33
N MET A 19 -8.69 1.39 -29.95
CA MET A 19 -8.00 0.64 -28.90
C MET A 19 -8.96 0.61 -27.70
N PRO A 20 -9.31 -0.58 -27.18
CA PRO A 20 -10.20 -0.66 -26.03
C PRO A 20 -9.64 0.25 -24.94
N ARG A 21 -10.46 1.15 -24.42
CA ARG A 21 -10.03 2.15 -23.39
C ARG A 21 -9.27 1.51 -22.23
N ILE A 22 -9.51 0.23 -22.00
CA ILE A 22 -8.80 -0.54 -20.97
C ILE A 22 -7.28 -0.64 -21.23
N LEU A 23 -6.85 -0.61 -22.51
CA LEU A 23 -5.43 -0.64 -22.87
C LEU A 23 -4.74 0.69 -22.66
N GLU A 24 -5.49 1.79 -22.57
CA GLU A 24 -4.97 3.13 -22.28
C GLU A 24 -4.79 3.38 -20.78
N LEU A 25 -5.37 2.51 -19.93
CA LEU A 25 -5.36 2.71 -18.48
C LEU A 25 -3.98 2.52 -17.85
N THR A 26 -3.09 1.76 -18.50
CA THR A 26 -1.74 1.56 -17.96
C THR A 26 -0.75 1.33 -19.12
N THR A 27 0.55 1.21 -18.79
CA THR A 27 1.61 1.04 -19.80
C THR A 27 1.58 -0.35 -20.45
N LEU A 28 2.12 -0.46 -21.66
CA LEU A 28 2.24 -1.75 -22.35
C LEU A 28 3.03 -2.78 -21.51
N SER A 29 4.08 -2.34 -20.82
CA SER A 29 4.87 -3.20 -19.94
C SER A 29 4.01 -3.76 -18.79
N ASN A 30 3.13 -2.93 -18.20
CA ASN A 30 2.21 -3.37 -17.17
C ASN A 30 1.20 -4.39 -17.72
N HIS A 31 0.64 -4.16 -18.92
CA HIS A 31 -0.25 -5.13 -19.55
C HIS A 31 0.44 -6.47 -19.79
N THR A 32 1.67 -6.45 -20.30
CA THR A 32 2.45 -7.68 -20.53
C THR A 32 2.67 -8.44 -19.22
N GLU A 33 3.07 -7.75 -18.16
CA GLU A 33 3.29 -8.36 -16.84
C GLU A 33 2.01 -9.00 -16.29
N ILE A 34 0.88 -8.28 -16.37
CA ILE A 34 -0.43 -8.78 -15.93
C ILE A 34 -0.82 -10.03 -16.74
N LEU A 35 -0.68 -10.00 -18.06
CA LEU A 35 -1.03 -11.14 -18.90
C LEU A 35 -0.17 -12.37 -18.63
N CYS A 36 1.12 -12.18 -18.36
CA CYS A 36 2.05 -13.27 -18.07
C CYS A 36 1.82 -13.90 -16.68
N ARG A 37 1.47 -13.12 -15.69
CA ARG A 37 1.43 -13.57 -14.29
C ARG A 37 0.05 -13.84 -13.72
N CYS A 38 -0.97 -13.13 -14.18
CA CYS A 38 -2.34 -13.29 -13.69
C CYS A 38 -3.09 -14.32 -14.53
N LYS A 39 -3.80 -15.21 -13.86
CA LYS A 39 -4.45 -16.36 -14.51
C LYS A 39 -5.91 -16.11 -14.87
N SER A 40 -6.67 -15.44 -13.99
CA SER A 40 -8.09 -15.19 -14.22
C SER A 40 -8.32 -13.83 -14.89
N TYR A 41 -9.49 -13.70 -15.54
CA TYR A 41 -9.90 -12.45 -16.17
C TYR A 41 -10.12 -11.34 -15.12
N GLU A 42 -10.75 -11.70 -14.01
CA GLU A 42 -11.06 -10.80 -12.91
C GLU A 42 -9.79 -10.26 -12.28
N GLU A 43 -8.79 -11.12 -12.06
CA GLU A 43 -7.47 -10.73 -11.54
C GLU A 43 -6.76 -9.75 -12.48
N ARG A 44 -6.78 -10.04 -13.79
CA ARG A 44 -6.20 -9.15 -14.81
C ARG A 44 -6.89 -7.78 -14.83
N LEU A 45 -8.20 -7.78 -14.84
CA LEU A 45 -9.00 -6.55 -14.82
C LEU A 45 -8.72 -5.74 -13.55
N PHE A 46 -8.68 -6.40 -12.41
CA PHE A 46 -8.32 -5.76 -11.15
C PHE A 46 -6.98 -5.05 -11.24
N TYR A 47 -5.91 -5.73 -11.66
CA TYR A 47 -4.58 -5.12 -11.71
C TYR A 47 -4.46 -4.01 -12.74
N ILE A 48 -5.19 -4.06 -13.85
CA ILE A 48 -5.25 -2.96 -14.82
C ILE A 48 -5.85 -1.71 -14.18
N LEU A 49 -7.03 -1.86 -13.55
CA LEU A 49 -7.74 -0.76 -12.88
C LEU A 49 -6.95 -0.25 -11.67
N TYR A 50 -6.34 -1.14 -10.92
CA TYR A 50 -5.52 -0.81 -9.76
C TYR A 50 -4.25 -0.03 -10.17
N ALA A 51 -3.55 -0.50 -11.20
CA ALA A 51 -2.40 0.20 -11.74
C ALA A 51 -2.73 1.61 -12.26
N HIS A 52 -3.90 1.76 -12.89
CA HIS A 52 -4.39 3.07 -13.33
C HIS A 52 -4.67 3.99 -12.14
N LYS A 53 -5.48 3.52 -11.20
CA LYS A 53 -5.92 4.29 -10.03
C LYS A 53 -4.75 4.77 -9.17
N GLU A 54 -3.82 3.86 -8.88
CA GLU A 54 -2.66 4.12 -8.01
C GLU A 54 -1.44 4.65 -8.77
N HIS A 55 -1.56 4.84 -10.09
CA HIS A 55 -0.46 5.27 -10.98
C HIS A 55 0.81 4.42 -10.80
N LEU A 56 0.65 3.09 -10.75
CA LEU A 56 1.74 2.18 -10.46
C LEU A 56 2.76 2.13 -11.60
N SER A 57 4.03 2.26 -11.25
CA SER A 57 5.14 1.90 -12.13
C SER A 57 5.19 0.38 -12.34
N PHE A 58 5.95 -0.06 -13.34
CA PHE A 58 6.13 -1.48 -13.63
C PHE A 58 6.63 -2.29 -12.41
N LYS A 59 7.61 -1.76 -11.68
CA LYS A 59 8.16 -2.41 -10.48
C LYS A 59 7.15 -2.48 -9.33
N GLU A 60 6.37 -1.44 -9.14
CA GLU A 60 5.32 -1.41 -8.13
C GLU A 60 4.22 -2.42 -8.45
N LEU A 61 3.80 -2.50 -9.72
CA LEU A 61 2.83 -3.51 -10.17
C LEU A 61 3.35 -4.93 -9.98
N GLN A 62 4.61 -5.21 -10.34
CA GLN A 62 5.22 -6.52 -10.10
C GLN A 62 5.17 -6.93 -8.63
N ARG A 63 5.43 -5.99 -7.72
CA ARG A 63 5.33 -6.21 -6.27
C ARG A 63 3.89 -6.49 -5.84
N CYS A 64 2.92 -5.71 -6.32
CA CYS A 64 1.51 -5.94 -6.03
C CYS A 64 1.04 -7.33 -6.47
N ILE A 65 1.44 -7.78 -7.65
CA ILE A 65 1.12 -9.13 -8.15
C ILE A 65 1.81 -10.20 -7.28
N SER A 66 3.10 -10.00 -6.94
CA SER A 66 3.87 -10.94 -6.11
C SER A 66 3.27 -11.06 -4.69
N ASN A 67 2.74 -9.98 -4.15
CA ASN A 67 2.09 -9.92 -2.84
C ASN A 67 0.64 -10.41 -2.87
N GLN A 68 0.15 -10.89 -4.03
CA GLN A 68 -1.22 -11.36 -4.19
C GLN A 68 -2.28 -10.34 -3.71
N THR A 69 -2.08 -9.06 -4.00
CA THR A 69 -2.95 -7.96 -3.58
C THR A 69 -4.42 -8.23 -3.94
N TYR A 70 -4.68 -8.82 -5.12
CA TYR A 70 -6.02 -9.23 -5.54
C TYR A 70 -6.66 -10.22 -4.56
N ALA A 71 -5.93 -11.28 -4.18
CA ALA A 71 -6.43 -12.29 -3.25
C ALA A 71 -6.62 -11.74 -1.83
N ALA A 72 -5.72 -10.88 -1.38
CA ALA A 72 -5.82 -10.20 -0.08
C ALA A 72 -7.09 -9.35 0.02
N LEU A 73 -7.45 -8.63 -1.04
CA LEU A 73 -8.67 -7.82 -1.10
C LEU A 73 -9.96 -8.64 -1.16
N LEU A 74 -9.93 -9.80 -1.81
CA LEU A 74 -11.08 -10.71 -1.85
C LEU A 74 -11.25 -11.49 -0.55
N SER A 75 -10.15 -11.69 0.23
CA SER A 75 -10.24 -12.31 1.52
C SER A 75 -10.92 -11.33 2.48
N LYS A 76 -12.18 -11.59 2.84
CA LYS A 76 -12.99 -10.79 3.77
C LYS A 76 -12.44 -10.74 5.22
N LYS A 77 -11.22 -11.18 5.47
CA LYS A 77 -10.53 -11.12 6.76
C LYS A 77 -9.68 -9.87 6.85
N SER A 78 -10.33 -8.72 7.00
CA SER A 78 -9.65 -7.48 7.35
C SER A 78 -9.59 -7.33 8.87
N ASN A 79 -8.42 -6.97 9.39
CA ASN A 79 -8.24 -6.60 10.80
C ASN A 79 -8.64 -5.13 11.06
N MET A 80 -9.20 -4.46 10.06
CA MET A 80 -9.57 -3.05 10.15
C MET A 80 -10.88 -2.87 10.89
N SER A 81 -11.00 -1.76 11.60
CA SER A 81 -12.23 -1.40 12.31
C SER A 81 -13.40 -1.26 11.34
N LYS A 82 -14.63 -1.59 11.80
CA LYS A 82 -15.84 -1.42 10.99
C LYS A 82 -16.04 0.02 10.54
N GLY A 83 -15.82 0.99 11.45
CA GLY A 83 -15.95 2.41 11.14
C GLY A 83 -14.99 2.86 10.03
N LEU A 84 -13.74 2.38 10.04
CA LEU A 84 -12.79 2.67 8.96
C LEU A 84 -13.24 2.08 7.62
N LEU A 85 -13.76 0.85 7.62
CA LEU A 85 -14.25 0.18 6.40
C LEU A 85 -15.53 0.82 5.85
N GLU A 86 -16.40 1.35 6.71
CA GLU A 86 -17.59 2.09 6.30
C GLU A 86 -17.23 3.44 5.68
N ALA A 87 -16.32 4.19 6.29
CA ALA A 87 -15.84 5.46 5.76
C ALA A 87 -14.93 5.28 4.53
N TYR A 88 -14.09 4.25 4.53
CA TYR A 88 -13.10 3.97 3.50
C TYR A 88 -13.10 2.49 3.10
N PRO A 89 -14.02 2.06 2.23
CA PRO A 89 -14.10 0.65 1.78
C PRO A 89 -12.82 0.12 1.13
N ASN A 90 -11.97 1.03 0.65
CA ASN A 90 -10.68 0.72 0.01
C ASN A 90 -9.50 0.68 1.00
N ALA A 91 -9.71 0.89 2.30
CA ALA A 91 -8.64 0.85 3.30
C ALA A 91 -7.80 -0.44 3.24
N PRO A 92 -8.35 -1.65 3.02
CA PRO A 92 -7.56 -2.87 2.88
C PRO A 92 -6.59 -2.88 1.69
N VAL A 93 -6.81 -2.01 0.69
CA VAL A 93 -5.91 -1.88 -0.48
C VAL A 93 -4.72 -1.00 -0.16
N ILE A 94 -4.88 -0.10 0.81
CA ILE A 94 -3.89 0.91 1.15
C ILE A 94 -2.72 0.29 1.91
N PHE A 95 -3.02 -0.64 2.80
CA PHE A 95 -2.01 -1.32 3.61
C PHE A 95 -1.55 -2.60 2.93
N LYS A 96 -0.27 -2.68 2.64
CA LYS A 96 0.35 -3.86 2.03
C LYS A 96 0.57 -4.93 3.10
N ASP A 97 0.21 -6.18 2.81
CA ASP A 97 0.49 -7.32 3.69
C ASP A 97 1.99 -7.62 3.83
N THR A 98 2.76 -7.25 2.82
CA THR A 98 4.20 -7.46 2.77
C THR A 98 4.92 -6.24 2.22
N LEU A 99 5.92 -5.78 2.95
CA LEU A 99 6.80 -4.70 2.54
C LEU A 99 8.17 -5.26 2.14
N PHE A 100 8.74 -4.73 1.06
CA PHE A 100 10.08 -5.08 0.61
C PHE A 100 11.08 -4.09 1.18
N VAL A 101 12.00 -4.60 1.98
CA VAL A 101 13.03 -3.81 2.65
C VAL A 101 14.45 -4.12 2.16
N ASP A 102 14.55 -4.59 0.91
CA ASP A 102 15.84 -4.98 0.28
C ASP A 102 16.83 -3.82 0.25
N PHE A 103 16.33 -2.59 0.17
CA PHE A 103 17.13 -1.37 0.21
C PHE A 103 17.93 -1.18 1.52
N LEU A 104 17.54 -1.89 2.60
CA LEU A 104 18.25 -1.81 3.87
C LEU A 104 19.56 -2.61 3.86
N SER A 105 19.75 -3.51 2.90
CA SER A 105 20.94 -4.38 2.79
C SER A 105 21.34 -5.05 4.10
N LEU A 106 20.34 -5.39 4.94
CA LEU A 106 20.58 -5.96 6.26
C LEU A 106 21.03 -7.42 6.16
N PRO A 107 21.98 -7.85 7.00
CA PRO A 107 22.36 -9.25 7.07
C PRO A 107 21.14 -10.09 7.54
N LYS A 108 21.09 -11.38 7.13
CA LYS A 108 19.97 -12.29 7.50
C LYS A 108 19.71 -12.36 9.00
N LYS A 109 20.74 -12.15 9.82
CA LYS A 109 20.63 -12.02 11.29
C LYS A 109 20.93 -10.57 11.69
N HIS A 110 19.91 -9.81 12.01
CA HIS A 110 20.01 -8.42 12.51
C HIS A 110 19.15 -8.25 13.76
N SER A 111 19.37 -7.20 14.54
CA SER A 111 18.52 -6.83 15.69
C SER A 111 17.37 -5.94 15.25
N GLU A 112 16.34 -5.80 16.09
CA GLU A 112 15.24 -4.84 15.88
C GLU A 112 15.77 -3.41 15.80
N THR A 113 16.76 -3.07 16.64
CA THR A 113 17.42 -1.76 16.61
C THR A 113 18.11 -1.49 15.28
N LYS A 114 18.80 -2.47 14.68
CA LYS A 114 19.42 -2.32 13.36
C LYS A 114 18.37 -2.15 12.27
N LEU A 115 17.26 -2.87 12.35
CA LEU A 115 16.13 -2.70 11.42
C LEU A 115 15.56 -1.29 11.54
N LYS A 116 15.26 -0.83 12.75
CA LYS A 116 14.71 0.51 12.98
C LYS A 116 15.66 1.60 12.47
N ASN A 117 16.92 1.56 12.83
CA ASN A 117 17.90 2.54 12.37
C ASN A 117 18.05 2.55 10.85
N GLY A 118 18.07 1.36 10.21
CA GLY A 118 18.11 1.26 8.76
C GLY A 118 16.86 1.86 8.09
N LEU A 119 15.68 1.63 8.64
CA LEU A 119 14.44 2.25 8.14
C LEU A 119 14.46 3.77 8.26
N ILE A 120 15.00 4.29 9.36
CA ILE A 120 15.12 5.74 9.57
C ILE A 120 16.15 6.34 8.61
N GLU A 121 17.31 5.71 8.45
CA GLU A 121 18.35 6.15 7.51
C GLU A 121 17.84 6.16 6.05
N HIS A 122 17.02 5.18 5.70
CA HIS A 122 16.41 5.04 4.37
C HIS A 122 14.93 5.42 4.33
N MET A 123 14.50 6.39 5.16
CA MET A 123 13.08 6.76 5.32
C MET A 123 12.39 7.09 4.00
N LYS A 124 13.10 7.73 3.06
CA LYS A 124 12.54 8.03 1.74
C LYS A 124 12.11 6.74 1.01
N GLN A 125 12.98 5.71 0.99
CA GLN A 125 12.69 4.43 0.36
C GLN A 125 11.56 3.70 1.10
N PHE A 126 11.56 3.78 2.42
CA PHE A 126 10.52 3.17 3.24
C PHE A 126 9.14 3.80 2.99
N ILE A 127 9.05 5.12 2.93
CA ILE A 127 7.79 5.82 2.59
C ILE A 127 7.31 5.43 1.19
N LEU A 128 8.21 5.35 0.20
CA LEU A 128 7.84 4.92 -1.14
C LEU A 128 7.38 3.46 -1.18
N GLU A 129 7.89 2.62 -0.30
CA GLU A 129 7.43 1.25 -0.15
C GLU A 129 6.08 1.16 0.55
N LEU A 130 5.83 1.96 1.58
CA LEU A 130 4.52 2.06 2.23
C LEU A 130 3.44 2.54 1.26
N GLY A 131 3.71 3.62 0.54
CA GLY A 131 2.79 4.24 -0.41
C GLY A 131 2.89 5.76 -0.42
N LYS A 132 2.37 6.38 -1.48
CA LYS A 132 2.53 7.83 -1.74
C LYS A 132 1.81 8.74 -0.72
N ASP A 133 0.80 8.21 -0.04
CA ASP A 133 -0.02 8.99 0.90
C ASP A 133 0.46 8.93 2.34
N PHE A 134 1.57 8.21 2.61
CA PHE A 134 2.18 8.17 3.93
C PHE A 134 3.10 9.36 4.16
N ILE A 135 2.89 10.05 5.27
CA ILE A 135 3.72 11.17 5.74
C ILE A 135 4.36 10.73 7.06
N PHE A 136 5.68 10.71 7.12
CA PHE A 136 6.41 10.44 8.35
C PHE A 136 6.24 11.61 9.33
N MET A 137 5.83 11.31 10.56
CA MET A 137 5.64 12.29 11.60
C MET A 137 6.77 12.25 12.62
N ASP A 138 7.02 11.05 13.19
CA ASP A 138 8.04 10.93 14.24
C ASP A 138 8.52 9.47 14.42
N GLN A 139 9.65 9.32 15.08
CA GLN A 139 10.20 8.07 15.58
C GLN A 139 10.19 8.06 17.11
N GLU A 140 10.01 6.88 17.70
CA GLU A 140 9.92 6.73 19.17
C GLU A 140 8.90 7.70 19.79
N TYR A 141 7.75 7.84 19.10
CA TYR A 141 6.72 8.77 19.50
C TYR A 141 6.19 8.44 20.90
N LYS A 142 6.30 9.40 21.81
CA LYS A 142 5.92 9.22 23.22
C LYS A 142 4.42 9.36 23.38
N LEU A 143 3.79 8.32 23.93
CA LEU A 143 2.38 8.30 24.33
C LEU A 143 2.29 8.22 25.84
N THR A 144 1.68 9.19 26.46
CA THR A 144 1.52 9.21 27.93
C THR A 144 0.07 8.87 28.28
N VAL A 145 -0.12 7.80 29.05
CA VAL A 145 -1.45 7.40 29.53
C VAL A 145 -1.39 7.24 31.03
N GLY A 146 -2.07 8.11 31.74
CA GLY A 146 -1.98 8.21 33.19
C GLY A 146 -0.55 8.52 33.62
N ALA A 147 0.04 7.67 34.47
CA ALA A 147 1.41 7.81 34.97
C ALA A 147 2.47 7.08 34.09
N SER A 148 2.05 6.38 33.03
CA SER A 148 2.93 5.55 32.21
C SER A 148 3.20 6.20 30.87
N THR A 149 4.47 6.11 30.42
CA THR A 149 4.89 6.58 29.07
C THR A 149 5.31 5.39 28.24
N TYR A 150 4.76 5.32 27.05
CA TYR A 150 5.02 4.31 26.04
C TYR A 150 5.63 4.97 24.81
N LYS A 151 6.22 4.18 23.92
CA LYS A 151 6.82 4.70 22.70
C LYS A 151 6.38 3.83 21.52
N ALA A 152 5.73 4.43 20.53
CA ALA A 152 5.53 3.80 19.24
C ALA A 152 6.81 3.95 18.41
N ASP A 153 7.27 2.88 17.76
CA ASP A 153 8.53 2.90 17.02
C ASP A 153 8.54 3.95 15.91
N LEU A 154 7.49 3.99 15.07
CA LEU A 154 7.31 4.99 14.03
C LEU A 154 5.84 5.46 14.00
N LEU A 155 5.64 6.74 13.80
CA LEU A 155 4.33 7.35 13.62
C LEU A 155 4.25 7.99 12.23
N PHE A 156 3.20 7.67 11.50
CA PHE A 156 2.87 8.26 10.21
C PHE A 156 1.47 8.87 10.23
N TYR A 157 1.20 9.73 9.27
CA TYR A 157 -0.13 10.18 8.90
C TYR A 157 -0.44 9.72 7.49
N HIS A 158 -1.62 9.14 7.28
CA HIS A 158 -2.07 8.73 5.96
C HIS A 158 -3.09 9.72 5.40
N ARG A 159 -2.72 10.44 4.34
CA ARG A 159 -3.54 11.52 3.75
C ARG A 159 -4.90 11.04 3.25
N GLY A 160 -4.93 9.94 2.52
CA GLY A 160 -6.17 9.40 1.93
C GLY A 160 -7.14 8.87 2.98
N LEU A 161 -6.65 8.36 4.10
CA LEU A 161 -7.47 7.89 5.22
C LEU A 161 -7.75 8.99 6.25
N GLN A 162 -7.01 10.09 6.20
CA GLN A 162 -7.05 11.14 7.23
C GLN A 162 -6.87 10.57 8.65
N ALA A 163 -5.93 9.63 8.81
CA ALA A 163 -5.73 8.88 10.04
C ALA A 163 -4.25 8.78 10.41
N LEU A 164 -3.99 8.68 11.72
CA LEU A 164 -2.68 8.35 12.26
C LEU A 164 -2.41 6.87 12.06
N VAL A 165 -1.15 6.51 11.76
CA VAL A 165 -0.71 5.13 11.56
C VAL A 165 0.51 4.88 12.44
N ALA A 166 0.33 4.09 13.48
CA ALA A 166 1.41 3.62 14.32
C ALA A 166 2.01 2.33 13.74
N VAL A 167 3.32 2.30 13.65
CA VAL A 167 4.08 1.12 13.20
C VAL A 167 4.96 0.64 14.35
N GLU A 168 4.77 -0.61 14.72
CA GLU A 168 5.60 -1.31 15.69
C GLU A 168 6.48 -2.33 14.96
N LEU A 169 7.78 -2.29 15.21
CA LEU A 169 8.77 -3.13 14.53
C LEU A 169 9.11 -4.33 15.40
N LYS A 170 8.84 -5.53 14.90
CA LYS A 170 9.20 -6.78 15.57
C LYS A 170 9.96 -7.69 14.62
N LYS A 171 11.01 -8.29 15.14
CA LYS A 171 11.78 -9.32 14.44
C LYS A 171 11.26 -10.74 14.72
N THR A 172 10.66 -10.93 15.86
CA THR A 172 10.12 -12.21 16.31
C THR A 172 8.70 -12.41 15.79
N LYS A 173 8.19 -13.61 15.88
CA LYS A 173 6.79 -13.89 15.59
C LYS A 173 5.90 -13.04 16.49
N PHE A 174 4.81 -12.57 15.92
CA PHE A 174 3.77 -11.84 16.61
C PHE A 174 3.19 -12.67 17.78
N HIS A 175 3.04 -12.01 18.93
CA HIS A 175 2.44 -12.58 20.13
C HIS A 175 1.17 -11.79 20.53
N PRO A 176 0.19 -12.44 21.19
CA PRO A 176 -1.03 -11.74 21.64
C PRO A 176 -0.77 -10.49 22.50
N ARG A 177 0.30 -10.47 23.28
CA ARG A 177 0.73 -9.29 24.07
C ARG A 177 1.09 -8.07 23.19
N ASP A 178 1.60 -8.33 21.99
CA ASP A 178 1.99 -7.25 21.06
C ASP A 178 0.73 -6.56 20.52
N LEU A 179 -0.38 -7.31 20.37
CA LEU A 179 -1.68 -6.75 20.01
C LEU A 179 -2.19 -5.80 21.10
N GLY A 180 -2.14 -6.22 22.37
CA GLY A 180 -2.57 -5.36 23.48
C GLY A 180 -1.76 -4.07 23.58
N GLN A 181 -0.45 -4.13 23.25
CA GLN A 181 0.39 -2.94 23.17
C GLN A 181 -0.06 -2.00 22.04
N LEU A 182 -0.38 -2.55 20.85
CA LEU A 182 -0.86 -1.76 19.72
C LEU A 182 -2.25 -1.17 19.98
N GLU A 183 -3.18 -1.92 20.54
CA GLU A 183 -4.52 -1.43 20.91
C GLU A 183 -4.42 -0.26 21.88
N PHE A 184 -3.51 -0.37 22.85
CA PHE A 184 -3.23 0.72 23.79
C PHE A 184 -2.68 1.97 23.09
N TYR A 185 -1.76 1.81 22.12
CA TYR A 185 -1.26 2.93 21.34
C TYR A 185 -2.36 3.58 20.51
N LEU A 186 -3.23 2.78 19.89
CA LEU A 186 -4.34 3.28 19.08
C LEU A 186 -5.33 4.09 19.93
N GLU A 187 -5.69 3.59 21.11
CA GLU A 187 -6.56 4.33 22.04
C GLU A 187 -5.92 5.65 22.50
N ALA A 188 -4.63 5.63 22.84
CA ALA A 188 -3.91 6.83 23.24
C ALA A 188 -3.80 7.86 22.09
N LEU A 189 -3.54 7.40 20.88
CA LEU A 189 -3.50 8.25 19.68
C LEU A 189 -4.87 8.85 19.39
N ASP A 190 -5.92 8.04 19.46
CA ASP A 190 -7.29 8.48 19.18
C ASP A 190 -7.78 9.53 20.19
N ARG A 191 -7.46 9.36 21.47
CA ARG A 191 -7.93 10.25 22.54
C ARG A 191 -7.09 11.52 22.68
N ASP A 192 -5.76 11.42 22.63
CA ASP A 192 -4.87 12.47 23.09
C ASP A 192 -4.08 13.16 21.96
N VAL A 193 -3.97 12.55 20.79
CA VAL A 193 -3.12 13.05 19.68
C VAL A 193 -3.94 13.40 18.45
N LYS A 194 -4.93 12.60 18.12
CA LYS A 194 -5.80 12.78 16.96
C LYS A 194 -6.54 14.12 17.01
N ARG A 195 -6.61 14.79 15.89
CA ARG A 195 -7.44 16.00 15.73
C ARG A 195 -8.90 15.63 15.45
N SER A 196 -9.81 16.54 15.70
CA SER A 196 -11.27 16.32 15.53
C SER A 196 -11.69 16.01 14.10
N ASN A 197 -10.88 16.39 13.12
CA ASN A 197 -11.11 16.13 11.69
C ASN A 197 -10.39 14.89 11.16
N GLU A 198 -9.73 14.12 12.02
CA GLU A 198 -9.03 12.90 11.67
C GLU A 198 -9.85 11.68 12.08
N ASN A 199 -9.72 10.60 11.30
CA ASN A 199 -10.40 9.34 11.57
C ASN A 199 -9.66 8.52 12.64
N PRO A 200 -10.39 7.65 13.35
CA PRO A 200 -9.81 6.76 14.34
C PRO A 200 -8.87 5.72 13.72
#